data_15e0adb4b0209ba01b11e4f9c6cc00d1
#
_entry.id   15e0adb4b0209ba01b11e4f9c6cc00d1
#
_cell.length_a   1.000
_cell.length_b   1.000
_cell.length_c   1.000
_cell.angle_alpha   90.00
_cell.angle_beta   90.00
_cell.angle_gamma   90.00
#
_symmetry.space_group_name_H-M   'P 1'
#
loop_
_entity.id
_entity.type
_entity.pdbx_description
1 polymer ?
#
loop_
_entity_poly.entity_id
_entity_poly.type
_entity_poly.pdbx_seq_one_letter_code
_entity_poly.pdbx_strand_id
1 'polypeptide(L)'
;YEVRDTYTNIDDNPQRFADYLEEKLNAPVELYAVDSEGASIEALRFGHADIAFMDGGSAWVGWQQYDLAVLASETKPDGRTWYGARAVVHADSDMAQAHLDDDLYTDPFSLFQGKTSCHTGWLKSAGMLLPMGYLIGNGYANVIGDPNTVESMRNTIYAFFNEEASIPESGDTYYSYKGALKCLSEDRGDIAFVADTTLDYYCVDRADSNSWCLDESQYVELPLFGRAPGHPVMYNPATMSDEKADIVRKVLVDMENNDEGEDILDDIINSPGGIVDVGTTEDHLGTYSAAIRNIPGIQAY
;
A
#
# COMPACT_ATOMS: atom_id res chain seq x y z
N TYR A 1 -4.13 2.75 15.65
CA TYR A 1 -5.07 3.89 15.53
C TYR A 1 -4.65 5.01 16.47
N GLU A 2 -4.51 6.23 15.93
CA GLU A 2 -4.30 7.42 16.74
C GLU A 2 -5.63 7.78 17.40
N VAL A 3 -5.79 7.42 18.68
CA VAL A 3 -6.95 7.90 19.46
C VAL A 3 -6.75 9.39 19.68
N ARG A 4 -7.43 10.21 18.89
CA ARG A 4 -7.46 11.66 19.09
C ARG A 4 -8.64 12.00 19.98
N ASP A 5 -8.41 12.78 21.03
CA ASP A 5 -9.47 13.37 21.90
C ASP A 5 -10.48 14.26 21.13
N THR A 6 -10.43 14.27 19.79
CA THR A 6 -11.14 15.20 18.92
C THR A 6 -12.00 14.55 17.84
N TYR A 7 -12.38 13.27 17.98
CA TYR A 7 -13.41 12.70 17.12
C TYR A 7 -14.76 13.38 17.44
N THR A 8 -15.08 14.37 16.61
CA THR A 8 -16.35 15.10 16.70
C THR A 8 -17.51 14.34 16.07
N ASN A 9 -17.20 13.36 15.21
CA ASN A 9 -18.16 12.45 14.61
C ASN A 9 -18.08 11.09 15.33
N ILE A 10 -19.21 10.61 15.84
CA ILE A 10 -19.29 9.33 16.54
C ILE A 10 -19.06 8.15 15.58
N ASP A 11 -19.38 8.32 14.29
CA ASP A 11 -19.30 7.26 13.29
C ASP A 11 -17.85 6.92 12.94
N ASP A 12 -16.94 7.90 12.97
CA ASP A 12 -15.50 7.75 12.69
C ASP A 12 -14.67 7.39 13.95
N ASN A 13 -15.32 7.21 15.11
CA ASN A 13 -14.60 6.98 16.36
C ASN A 13 -14.10 5.53 16.46
N PRO A 14 -12.78 5.28 16.52
CA PRO A 14 -12.23 3.94 16.68
C PRO A 14 -12.73 3.16 17.90
N GLN A 15 -13.29 3.85 18.91
CA GLN A 15 -13.87 3.22 20.09
C GLN A 15 -15.04 2.28 19.73
N ARG A 16 -15.83 2.60 18.68
CA ARG A 16 -16.90 1.71 18.18
C ARG A 16 -16.35 0.32 17.81
N PHE A 17 -15.16 0.28 17.19
CA PHE A 17 -14.54 -0.99 16.83
C PHE A 17 -14.09 -1.77 18.07
N ALA A 18 -13.50 -1.09 19.07
CA ALA A 18 -13.13 -1.74 20.32
C ALA A 18 -14.38 -2.29 21.07
N ASP A 19 -15.44 -1.50 21.17
CA ASP A 19 -16.69 -1.89 21.82
C ASP A 19 -17.34 -3.08 21.11
N TYR A 20 -17.34 -3.09 19.78
CA TYR A 20 -17.81 -4.22 18.97
C TYR A 20 -17.03 -5.49 19.25
N LEU A 21 -15.68 -5.41 19.23
CA LEU A 21 -14.84 -6.56 19.53
C LEU A 21 -15.06 -7.05 20.97
N GLU A 22 -15.18 -6.13 21.94
CA GLU A 22 -15.45 -6.49 23.34
C GLU A 22 -16.75 -7.28 23.50
N GLU A 23 -17.83 -6.86 22.80
CA GLU A 23 -19.10 -7.59 22.79
C GLU A 23 -18.96 -8.98 22.17
N LYS A 24 -18.36 -9.07 20.98
CA LYS A 24 -18.26 -10.34 20.24
C LYS A 24 -17.29 -11.34 20.88
N LEU A 25 -16.20 -10.85 21.46
CA LEU A 25 -15.22 -11.68 22.16
C LEU A 25 -15.62 -12.00 23.61
N ASN A 26 -16.56 -11.25 24.16
CA ASN A 26 -16.92 -11.29 25.58
C ASN A 26 -15.67 -11.15 26.49
N ALA A 27 -14.77 -10.23 26.13
CA ALA A 27 -13.52 -9.95 26.82
C ALA A 27 -13.17 -8.47 26.66
N PRO A 28 -12.53 -7.82 27.66
CA PRO A 28 -12.12 -6.42 27.54
C PRO A 28 -11.24 -6.18 26.32
N VAL A 29 -11.49 -5.08 25.58
CA VAL A 29 -10.74 -4.64 24.42
C VAL A 29 -10.35 -3.18 24.60
N GLU A 30 -9.08 -2.91 24.48
CA GLU A 30 -8.52 -1.56 24.62
C GLU A 30 -7.80 -1.14 23.33
N LEU A 31 -7.97 0.13 22.96
CA LEU A 31 -7.21 0.73 21.88
C LEU A 31 -5.81 1.12 22.37
N TYR A 32 -4.80 0.64 21.67
CA TYR A 32 -3.41 1.03 21.92
C TYR A 32 -2.98 2.06 20.89
N ALA A 33 -2.77 3.29 21.31
CA ALA A 33 -2.36 4.38 20.43
C ALA A 33 -0.90 4.24 19.98
N VAL A 34 -0.66 4.37 18.70
CA VAL A 34 0.69 4.39 18.09
C VAL A 34 0.81 5.60 17.18
N ASP A 35 2.04 6.10 17.02
CA ASP A 35 2.35 7.27 16.20
C ASP A 35 3.04 6.92 14.88
N SER A 36 3.39 5.66 14.70
CA SER A 36 4.08 5.17 13.50
C SER A 36 3.90 3.67 13.30
N GLU A 37 4.11 3.22 12.06
CA GLU A 37 4.13 1.79 11.72
C GLU A 37 5.21 1.01 12.50
N GLY A 38 6.38 1.63 12.73
CA GLY A 38 7.42 1.04 13.58
C GLY A 38 6.95 0.83 15.01
N ALA A 39 6.19 1.76 15.58
CA ALA A 39 5.60 1.61 16.91
C ALA A 39 4.56 0.48 16.96
N SER A 40 3.81 0.24 15.87
CA SER A 40 2.91 -0.92 15.75
C SER A 40 3.67 -2.25 15.80
N ILE A 41 4.80 -2.35 15.09
CA ILE A 41 5.68 -3.54 15.13
C ILE A 41 6.16 -3.78 16.56
N GLU A 42 6.68 -2.74 17.24
CA GLU A 42 7.17 -2.85 18.60
C GLU A 42 6.06 -3.22 19.60
N ALA A 43 4.85 -2.66 19.43
CA ALA A 43 3.71 -2.99 20.29
C ALA A 43 3.34 -4.48 20.19
N LEU A 44 3.31 -5.06 18.99
CA LEU A 44 3.07 -6.49 18.78
C LEU A 44 4.24 -7.33 19.33
N ARG A 45 5.46 -6.93 19.03
CA ARG A 45 6.68 -7.64 19.42
C ARG A 45 6.79 -7.82 20.93
N PHE A 46 6.49 -6.77 21.69
CA PHE A 46 6.55 -6.78 23.16
C PHE A 46 5.24 -7.16 23.85
N GLY A 47 4.21 -7.50 23.09
CA GLY A 47 2.91 -7.92 23.65
C GLY A 47 2.14 -6.77 24.32
N HIS A 48 2.38 -5.51 23.91
CA HIS A 48 1.60 -4.35 24.32
C HIS A 48 0.29 -4.26 23.54
N ALA A 49 0.25 -4.84 22.34
CA ALA A 49 -0.96 -5.04 21.56
C ALA A 49 -1.05 -6.51 21.12
N ASP A 50 -2.27 -7.03 21.01
CA ASP A 50 -2.54 -8.38 20.52
C ASP A 50 -2.60 -8.42 18.99
N ILE A 51 -3.21 -7.39 18.38
CA ILE A 51 -3.33 -7.25 16.92
C ILE A 51 -3.02 -5.83 16.48
N ALA A 52 -2.59 -5.67 15.23
CA ALA A 52 -2.44 -4.36 14.58
C ALA A 52 -2.80 -4.45 13.09
N PHE A 53 -3.55 -3.47 12.61
CA PHE A 53 -3.76 -3.25 11.18
C PHE A 53 -2.54 -2.51 10.62
N MET A 54 -1.89 -3.06 9.62
CA MET A 54 -0.62 -2.55 9.12
C MET A 54 -0.62 -2.41 7.60
N ASP A 55 0.19 -1.50 7.07
CA ASP A 55 0.44 -1.52 5.63
C ASP A 55 1.35 -2.70 5.23
N GLY A 56 1.33 -3.05 3.94
CA GLY A 56 2.05 -4.23 3.46
C GLY A 56 3.57 -4.16 3.68
N GLY A 57 4.15 -2.96 3.66
CA GLY A 57 5.59 -2.78 3.87
C GLY A 57 5.99 -3.06 5.31
N SER A 58 5.29 -2.47 6.25
CA SER A 58 5.51 -2.64 7.69
C SER A 58 5.20 -4.06 8.15
N ALA A 59 4.11 -4.64 7.63
CA ALA A 59 3.77 -6.03 7.88
C ALA A 59 4.88 -6.99 7.41
N TRP A 60 5.45 -6.73 6.23
CA TRP A 60 6.56 -7.51 5.71
C TRP A 60 7.80 -7.41 6.60
N VAL A 61 8.16 -6.19 7.07
CA VAL A 61 9.26 -5.99 8.01
C VAL A 61 9.00 -6.74 9.31
N GLY A 62 7.80 -6.61 9.88
CA GLY A 62 7.39 -7.32 11.09
C GLY A 62 7.53 -8.84 10.96
N TRP A 63 7.09 -9.40 9.82
CA TRP A 63 7.26 -10.80 9.51
C TRP A 63 8.72 -11.22 9.39
N GLN A 64 9.51 -10.52 8.55
CA GLN A 64 10.88 -10.92 8.21
C GLN A 64 11.87 -10.74 9.36
N GLN A 65 11.65 -9.77 10.25
CA GLN A 65 12.59 -9.45 11.32
C GLN A 65 12.18 -10.00 12.70
N TYR A 66 10.88 -10.15 12.93
CA TYR A 66 10.35 -10.43 14.27
C TYR A 66 9.37 -11.60 14.32
N ASP A 67 9.26 -12.37 13.23
CA ASP A 67 8.37 -13.53 13.14
C ASP A 67 6.90 -13.20 13.44
N LEU A 68 6.48 -11.95 13.22
CA LEU A 68 5.07 -11.59 13.28
C LEU A 68 4.30 -12.32 12.17
N ALA A 69 3.03 -12.63 12.42
CA ALA A 69 2.22 -13.39 11.48
C ALA A 69 0.97 -12.63 11.05
N VAL A 70 0.46 -12.95 9.87
CA VAL A 70 -0.83 -12.45 9.39
C VAL A 70 -1.95 -13.25 10.05
N LEU A 71 -2.87 -12.54 10.69
CA LEU A 71 -4.08 -13.11 11.28
C LEU A 71 -5.21 -13.17 10.24
N ALA A 72 -5.41 -12.07 9.53
CA ALA A 72 -6.42 -11.86 8.50
C ALA A 72 -6.00 -10.68 7.61
N SER A 73 -6.72 -10.38 6.55
CA SER A 73 -6.45 -9.22 5.71
C SER A 73 -7.73 -8.57 5.22
N GLU A 74 -7.68 -7.25 5.01
CA GLU A 74 -8.72 -6.57 4.27
C GLU A 74 -8.86 -7.13 2.85
N THR A 75 -10.07 -7.05 2.30
CA THR A 75 -10.30 -7.31 0.88
C THR A 75 -10.83 -6.06 0.17
N LYS A 76 -10.65 -6.03 -1.14
CA LYS A 76 -11.29 -5.05 -2.00
C LYS A 76 -12.74 -5.52 -2.32
N PRO A 77 -13.64 -4.61 -2.75
CA PRO A 77 -15.03 -4.98 -3.07
C PRO A 77 -15.15 -6.09 -4.14
N ASP A 78 -14.12 -6.30 -4.94
CA ASP A 78 -14.03 -7.40 -5.91
C ASP A 78 -13.49 -8.72 -5.34
N GLY A 79 -13.26 -8.78 -4.03
CA GLY A 79 -12.77 -9.95 -3.29
C GLY A 79 -11.24 -10.16 -3.35
N ARG A 80 -10.49 -9.25 -3.99
CA ARG A 80 -9.02 -9.34 -3.99
C ARG A 80 -8.43 -8.93 -2.64
N THR A 81 -7.47 -9.71 -2.16
CA THR A 81 -6.65 -9.39 -0.97
C THR A 81 -5.34 -8.69 -1.34
N TRP A 82 -5.29 -8.07 -2.51
CA TRP A 82 -4.11 -7.39 -3.04
C TRP A 82 -4.55 -6.28 -4.01
N TYR A 83 -3.66 -5.34 -4.28
CA TYR A 83 -3.79 -4.34 -5.34
C TYR A 83 -2.52 -4.31 -6.18
N GLY A 84 -2.67 -3.99 -7.46
CA GLY A 84 -1.56 -3.93 -8.39
C GLY A 84 -0.82 -2.60 -8.29
N ALA A 85 0.49 -2.61 -8.55
CA ALA A 85 1.26 -1.41 -8.78
C ALA A 85 1.54 -1.27 -10.26
N ARG A 86 1.26 -0.11 -10.85
CA ARG A 86 1.53 0.19 -12.24
C ARG A 86 2.00 1.61 -12.48
N ALA A 87 2.51 1.85 -13.68
CA ALA A 87 2.72 3.19 -14.20
C ALA A 87 1.53 3.61 -15.06
N VAL A 88 1.15 4.87 -14.93
CA VAL A 88 0.27 5.58 -15.87
C VAL A 88 1.14 6.60 -16.60
N VAL A 89 0.98 6.69 -17.92
CA VAL A 89 1.73 7.59 -18.79
C VAL A 89 0.78 8.29 -19.77
N HIS A 90 1.23 9.38 -20.40
CA HIS A 90 0.46 10.00 -21.47
C HIS A 90 0.36 9.09 -22.70
N ALA A 91 -0.82 9.08 -23.36
CA ALA A 91 -1.09 8.22 -24.50
C ALA A 91 -0.22 8.50 -25.74
N ASP A 92 0.30 9.72 -25.86
CA ASP A 92 1.20 10.13 -26.95
C ASP A 92 2.70 9.89 -26.64
N SER A 93 3.00 9.34 -25.44
CA SER A 93 4.38 9.04 -25.05
C SER A 93 4.97 7.84 -25.79
N ASP A 94 6.30 7.81 -25.91
CA ASP A 94 7.05 6.67 -26.44
C ASP A 94 6.82 5.37 -25.64
N MET A 95 6.61 5.48 -24.34
CA MET A 95 6.29 4.36 -23.44
C MET A 95 4.91 3.77 -23.74
N ALA A 96 3.90 4.63 -23.96
CA ALA A 96 2.55 4.20 -24.35
C ALA A 96 2.57 3.51 -25.71
N GLN A 97 3.27 4.08 -26.68
CA GLN A 97 3.39 3.51 -28.02
C GLN A 97 4.06 2.15 -27.99
N ALA A 98 5.19 2.01 -27.26
CA ALA A 98 5.88 0.73 -27.09
C ALA A 98 4.99 -0.35 -26.45
N HIS A 99 4.08 0.05 -25.56
CA HIS A 99 3.12 -0.88 -24.95
C HIS A 99 1.99 -1.28 -25.89
N LEU A 100 1.48 -0.34 -26.72
CA LEU A 100 0.31 -0.54 -27.57
C LEU A 100 0.63 -1.17 -28.94
N ASP A 101 1.86 -1.02 -29.43
CA ASP A 101 2.26 -1.45 -30.77
C ASP A 101 2.42 -2.98 -30.93
N ASP A 102 2.16 -3.79 -29.90
CA ASP A 102 2.43 -5.25 -29.88
C ASP A 102 3.88 -5.60 -30.34
N ASP A 103 4.78 -4.62 -30.30
CA ASP A 103 6.17 -4.83 -30.62
C ASP A 103 6.88 -5.54 -29.46
N LEU A 104 6.99 -6.85 -29.56
CA LEU A 104 7.68 -7.69 -28.58
C LEU A 104 9.17 -7.32 -28.39
N TYR A 105 9.68 -6.37 -29.18
CA TYR A 105 11.09 -5.96 -29.11
C TYR A 105 11.33 -4.70 -28.26
N THR A 106 10.31 -3.89 -28.03
CA THR A 106 10.44 -2.66 -27.23
C THR A 106 9.67 -2.77 -25.92
N ASP A 107 10.40 -3.02 -24.85
CA ASP A 107 9.85 -3.03 -23.51
C ASP A 107 9.62 -1.59 -23.03
N PRO A 108 8.38 -1.18 -22.70
CA PRO A 108 8.06 0.18 -22.25
C PRO A 108 8.88 0.61 -21.03
N PHE A 109 9.25 -0.31 -20.13
CA PHE A 109 10.04 0.01 -18.93
C PHE A 109 11.49 0.40 -19.26
N SER A 110 12.04 -0.05 -20.39
CA SER A 110 13.37 0.35 -20.86
C SER A 110 13.44 1.84 -21.24
N LEU A 111 12.27 2.48 -21.49
CA LEU A 111 12.16 3.89 -21.87
C LEU A 111 12.00 4.84 -20.66
N PHE A 112 12.01 4.33 -19.44
CA PHE A 112 11.84 5.12 -18.23
C PHE A 112 13.07 5.96 -17.86
N GLN A 113 14.24 5.53 -18.27
CA GLN A 113 15.48 6.22 -17.93
C GLN A 113 15.48 7.68 -18.43
N GLY A 114 15.79 8.61 -17.52
CA GLY A 114 15.84 10.05 -17.80
C GLY A 114 14.49 10.74 -17.84
N LYS A 115 13.37 10.03 -17.71
CA LYS A 115 12.03 10.60 -17.59
C LYS A 115 11.81 11.21 -16.20
N THR A 116 10.79 12.04 -16.03
CA THR A 116 10.38 12.58 -14.73
C THR A 116 9.31 11.70 -14.12
N SER A 117 9.57 11.13 -12.94
CA SER A 117 8.62 10.26 -12.24
C SER A 117 7.84 10.97 -11.14
N CYS A 118 6.56 10.62 -10.99
CA CYS A 118 5.66 11.06 -9.93
C CYS A 118 5.39 9.89 -8.99
N HIS A 119 5.97 9.94 -7.78
CA HIS A 119 5.73 8.95 -6.73
C HIS A 119 4.62 9.40 -5.77
N THR A 120 4.01 8.45 -5.07
CA THR A 120 2.93 8.75 -4.09
C THR A 120 3.43 9.24 -2.74
N GLY A 121 4.71 9.11 -2.48
CA GLY A 121 5.39 9.44 -1.22
C GLY A 121 6.50 8.45 -0.90
N TRP A 122 7.31 8.80 0.10
CA TRP A 122 8.45 7.98 0.51
C TRP A 122 8.02 6.60 1.00
N LEU A 123 8.64 5.55 0.48
CA LEU A 123 8.44 4.13 0.81
C LEU A 123 7.02 3.58 0.67
N LYS A 124 6.14 4.26 -0.09
CA LYS A 124 4.80 3.74 -0.38
C LYS A 124 4.85 2.55 -1.34
N SER A 125 4.07 1.50 -1.04
CA SER A 125 4.15 0.21 -1.73
C SER A 125 3.98 0.32 -3.25
N ALA A 126 2.80 0.71 -3.76
CA ALA A 126 2.56 0.77 -5.20
C ALA A 126 3.18 2.00 -5.88
N GLY A 127 3.36 3.09 -5.13
CA GLY A 127 3.92 4.34 -5.68
C GLY A 127 5.45 4.41 -5.70
N MET A 128 6.14 3.48 -5.02
CA MET A 128 7.61 3.51 -4.97
C MET A 128 8.24 2.13 -4.82
N LEU A 129 7.89 1.34 -3.78
CA LEU A 129 8.62 0.11 -3.48
C LEU A 129 8.51 -0.94 -4.59
N LEU A 130 7.30 -1.20 -5.08
CA LEU A 130 7.09 -2.19 -6.15
C LEU A 130 7.70 -1.74 -7.48
N PRO A 131 7.47 -0.50 -7.98
CA PRO A 131 8.12 -0.02 -9.19
C PRO A 131 9.64 -0.07 -9.10
N MET A 132 10.23 0.47 -8.04
CA MET A 132 11.68 0.49 -7.90
C MET A 132 12.27 -0.91 -7.69
N GLY A 133 11.62 -1.74 -6.88
CA GLY A 133 12.02 -3.13 -6.69
C GLY A 133 12.02 -3.94 -7.99
N TYR A 134 11.02 -3.71 -8.85
CA TYR A 134 10.96 -4.27 -10.19
C TYR A 134 12.08 -3.74 -11.09
N LEU A 135 12.25 -2.42 -11.16
CA LEU A 135 13.27 -1.80 -12.03
C LEU A 135 14.70 -2.17 -11.63
N ILE A 136 14.99 -2.24 -10.33
CA ILE A 136 16.30 -2.67 -9.83
C ILE A 136 16.47 -4.18 -10.04
N GLY A 137 15.47 -4.98 -9.69
CA GLY A 137 15.54 -6.44 -9.78
C GLY A 137 15.68 -6.98 -11.19
N ASN A 138 15.17 -6.26 -12.19
CA ASN A 138 15.30 -6.59 -13.61
C ASN A 138 16.47 -5.87 -14.31
N GLY A 139 17.27 -5.09 -13.58
CA GLY A 139 18.48 -4.47 -14.11
C GLY A 139 18.26 -3.21 -14.94
N TYR A 140 17.07 -2.59 -14.90
CA TYR A 140 16.85 -1.28 -15.52
C TYR A 140 17.53 -0.16 -14.73
N ALA A 141 17.43 -0.20 -13.41
CA ALA A 141 18.04 0.78 -12.52
C ALA A 141 19.15 0.16 -11.67
N ASN A 142 20.26 0.87 -11.50
CA ASN A 142 21.36 0.48 -10.63
C ASN A 142 21.26 1.23 -9.31
N VAL A 143 21.46 0.55 -8.19
CA VAL A 143 21.49 1.18 -6.86
C VAL A 143 22.66 2.17 -6.79
N ILE A 144 22.35 3.41 -6.40
CA ILE A 144 23.31 4.50 -6.20
C ILE A 144 23.47 4.79 -4.72
N GLY A 145 24.63 4.46 -4.17
CA GLY A 145 24.96 4.61 -2.75
C GLY A 145 25.21 3.28 -2.05
N ASP A 146 25.03 3.26 -0.72
CA ASP A 146 25.19 2.05 0.08
C ASP A 146 23.96 1.14 -0.08
N PRO A 147 24.11 -0.10 -0.58
CA PRO A 147 22.98 -1.01 -0.76
C PRO A 147 22.33 -1.45 0.56
N ASN A 148 22.94 -1.19 1.69
CA ASN A 148 22.40 -1.50 3.01
C ASN A 148 21.63 -0.33 3.64
N THR A 149 21.46 0.78 2.92
CA THR A 149 20.81 1.99 3.42
C THR A 149 19.62 2.35 2.53
N VAL A 150 18.43 2.45 3.14
CA VAL A 150 17.19 2.78 2.41
C VAL A 150 17.24 4.15 1.72
N GLU A 151 17.99 5.11 2.27
CA GLU A 151 18.19 6.43 1.66
C GLU A 151 18.88 6.36 0.29
N SER A 152 19.61 5.29 -0.02
CA SER A 152 20.17 5.04 -1.35
C SER A 152 19.09 4.90 -2.43
N MET A 153 17.86 4.56 -2.04
CA MET A 153 16.71 4.57 -2.96
C MET A 153 16.45 5.95 -3.55
N ARG A 154 16.52 7.02 -2.76
CA ARG A 154 16.33 8.39 -3.23
C ARG A 154 17.36 8.77 -4.29
N ASN A 155 18.64 8.45 -4.03
CA ASN A 155 19.72 8.68 -4.98
C ASN A 155 19.51 7.85 -6.26
N THR A 156 19.04 6.62 -6.12
CA THR A 156 18.75 5.71 -7.23
C THR A 156 17.62 6.26 -8.12
N ILE A 157 16.55 6.77 -7.51
CA ILE A 157 15.43 7.40 -8.24
C ILE A 157 15.94 8.60 -9.05
N TYR A 158 16.64 9.55 -8.43
CA TYR A 158 17.13 10.73 -9.12
C TYR A 158 18.16 10.41 -10.20
N ALA A 159 18.98 9.38 -10.02
CA ALA A 159 19.97 8.99 -11.01
C ALA A 159 19.37 8.21 -12.19
N PHE A 160 18.32 7.43 -11.96
CA PHE A 160 17.66 6.64 -13.01
C PHE A 160 16.66 7.49 -13.80
N PHE A 161 15.78 8.20 -13.10
CA PHE A 161 14.83 9.14 -13.70
C PHE A 161 15.55 10.46 -14.02
N ASN A 162 15.30 11.49 -13.24
CA ASN A 162 16.02 12.75 -13.26
C ASN A 162 15.86 13.48 -11.93
N GLU A 163 16.52 14.63 -11.78
CA GLU A 163 16.50 15.43 -10.54
C GLU A 163 15.13 16.07 -10.22
N GLU A 164 14.21 16.10 -11.19
CA GLU A 164 12.84 16.63 -11.04
C GLU A 164 11.84 15.55 -10.59
N ALA A 165 12.28 14.29 -10.39
CA ALA A 165 11.43 13.22 -9.89
C ALA A 165 10.73 13.63 -8.59
N SER A 166 9.40 13.53 -8.56
CA SER A 166 8.58 13.94 -7.41
C SER A 166 8.48 12.84 -6.36
N ILE A 167 9.04 13.07 -5.18
CA ILE A 167 8.90 12.21 -3.99
C ILE A 167 8.27 13.06 -2.89
N PRO A 168 6.93 13.27 -2.91
CA PRO A 168 6.25 14.20 -2.03
C PRO A 168 6.15 13.68 -0.59
N GLU A 169 6.02 14.60 0.35
CA GLU A 169 5.72 14.31 1.75
C GLU A 169 4.22 14.48 2.05
N SER A 170 3.76 13.95 3.18
CA SER A 170 2.36 14.08 3.60
C SER A 170 1.99 15.57 3.72
N GLY A 171 0.89 15.96 3.08
CA GLY A 171 0.43 17.35 3.00
C GLY A 171 0.82 18.07 1.71
N ASP A 172 1.74 17.52 0.92
CA ASP A 172 2.08 18.10 -0.38
C ASP A 172 0.95 17.89 -1.41
N THR A 173 0.86 18.81 -2.38
CA THR A 173 -0.16 18.76 -3.44
C THR A 173 -0.15 17.48 -4.25
N TYR A 174 1.03 16.90 -4.45
CA TYR A 174 1.22 15.69 -5.27
C TYR A 174 1.41 14.42 -4.44
N TYR A 175 1.14 14.48 -3.13
CA TYR A 175 1.15 13.32 -2.26
C TYR A 175 -0.03 12.38 -2.53
N SER A 176 0.13 11.07 -2.24
CA SER A 176 -0.83 9.98 -2.44
C SER A 176 -1.05 9.60 -3.90
N TYR A 177 -1.90 8.60 -4.15
CA TYR A 177 -2.28 8.16 -5.50
C TYR A 177 -2.90 9.29 -6.33
N LYS A 178 -3.81 10.04 -5.70
CA LYS A 178 -4.42 11.22 -6.32
C LYS A 178 -3.37 12.24 -6.74
N GLY A 179 -2.40 12.50 -5.87
CA GLY A 179 -1.35 13.47 -6.11
C GLY A 179 -0.39 13.03 -7.22
N ALA A 180 0.02 11.77 -7.26
CA ALA A 180 0.89 11.25 -8.32
C ALA A 180 0.21 11.30 -9.70
N LEU A 181 -1.08 10.90 -9.78
CA LEU A 181 -1.84 11.01 -11.03
C LEU A 181 -2.03 12.47 -11.46
N LYS A 182 -2.30 13.37 -10.50
CA LYS A 182 -2.38 14.82 -10.76
C LYS A 182 -1.05 15.39 -11.26
N CYS A 183 0.08 14.95 -10.73
CA CYS A 183 1.42 15.33 -11.17
C CYS A 183 1.63 15.02 -12.65
N LEU A 184 1.21 13.83 -13.12
CA LEU A 184 1.20 13.47 -14.54
C LEU A 184 0.25 14.36 -15.34
N SER A 185 -0.99 14.50 -14.90
CA SER A 185 -2.04 15.23 -15.63
C SER A 185 -1.76 16.74 -15.79
N GLU A 186 -0.94 17.31 -14.93
CA GLU A 186 -0.50 18.72 -14.98
C GLU A 186 0.88 18.88 -15.65
N ASP A 187 1.34 17.87 -16.41
CA ASP A 187 2.65 17.88 -17.12
C ASP A 187 3.85 18.16 -16.20
N ARG A 188 3.77 17.73 -14.92
CA ARG A 188 4.86 17.83 -13.94
C ARG A 188 5.79 16.63 -13.97
N GLY A 189 5.36 15.57 -14.61
CA GLY A 189 6.13 14.35 -14.82
C GLY A 189 5.60 13.54 -15.98
N ASP A 190 6.41 12.62 -16.43
CA ASP A 190 6.13 11.74 -17.58
C ASP A 190 5.46 10.43 -17.16
N ILE A 191 5.64 10.04 -15.89
CA ILE A 191 5.22 8.73 -15.36
C ILE A 191 4.62 8.92 -13.96
N ALA A 192 3.39 8.44 -13.74
CA ALA A 192 2.81 8.34 -12.40
C ALA A 192 2.80 6.88 -11.91
N PHE A 193 3.38 6.61 -10.75
CA PHE A 193 3.33 5.30 -10.10
C PHE A 193 2.15 5.25 -9.13
N VAL A 194 1.19 4.36 -9.39
CA VAL A 194 -0.09 4.32 -8.68
C VAL A 194 -0.58 2.89 -8.47
N ALA A 195 -1.66 2.74 -7.67
CA ALA A 195 -2.43 1.49 -7.63
C ALA A 195 -3.24 1.30 -8.91
N ASP A 196 -3.49 0.06 -9.28
CA ASP A 196 -4.21 -0.35 -10.51
C ASP A 196 -5.66 0.14 -10.62
N THR A 197 -6.23 0.67 -9.54
CA THR A 197 -7.59 1.24 -9.51
C THR A 197 -7.59 2.78 -9.51
N THR A 198 -6.42 3.42 -9.54
CA THR A 198 -6.30 4.86 -9.29
C THR A 198 -6.89 5.70 -10.42
N LEU A 199 -6.61 5.32 -11.67
CA LEU A 199 -7.09 6.06 -12.84
C LEU A 199 -8.61 6.04 -12.89
N ASP A 200 -9.21 4.85 -12.81
CA ASP A 200 -10.66 4.65 -12.83
C ASP A 200 -11.32 5.45 -11.69
N TYR A 201 -10.84 5.30 -10.48
CA TYR A 201 -11.42 5.94 -9.30
C TYR A 201 -11.42 7.47 -9.35
N TYR A 202 -10.34 8.10 -9.79
CA TYR A 202 -10.22 9.56 -9.77
C TYR A 202 -10.61 10.24 -11.08
N CYS A 203 -10.31 9.64 -12.22
CA CYS A 203 -10.43 10.29 -13.53
C CYS A 203 -11.49 9.66 -14.46
N VAL A 204 -12.11 8.55 -14.07
CA VAL A 204 -13.31 8.01 -14.73
C VAL A 204 -14.52 8.21 -13.83
N ASP A 205 -14.60 7.55 -12.68
CA ASP A 205 -15.77 7.57 -11.79
C ASP A 205 -16.02 8.95 -11.15
N ARG A 206 -14.95 9.72 -10.91
CA ARG A 206 -14.97 11.03 -10.22
C ARG A 206 -14.33 12.15 -11.05
N ALA A 207 -14.32 12.05 -12.36
CA ALA A 207 -13.74 13.06 -13.25
C ALA A 207 -14.32 14.46 -12.99
N ASP A 208 -15.65 14.57 -12.81
CA ASP A 208 -16.34 15.83 -12.52
C ASP A 208 -15.85 16.52 -11.24
N SER A 209 -15.38 15.77 -10.28
CA SER A 209 -14.83 16.27 -8.99
C SER A 209 -13.34 16.57 -9.04
N ASN A 210 -12.66 16.18 -10.13
CA ASN A 210 -11.22 16.29 -10.32
C ASN A 210 -10.88 16.99 -11.64
N SER A 211 -11.13 18.30 -11.70
CA SER A 211 -10.95 19.14 -12.92
C SER A 211 -9.53 19.15 -13.49
N TRP A 212 -8.57 18.55 -12.82
CA TRP A 212 -7.19 18.36 -13.28
C TRP A 212 -7.02 17.08 -14.11
N CYS A 213 -8.00 16.17 -14.12
CA CYS A 213 -7.95 14.99 -14.96
C CYS A 213 -8.03 15.37 -16.45
N LEU A 214 -7.23 14.69 -17.25
CA LEU A 214 -7.37 14.68 -18.70
C LEU A 214 -8.49 13.74 -19.13
N ASP A 215 -8.86 13.74 -20.41
CA ASP A 215 -9.75 12.72 -20.93
C ASP A 215 -9.11 11.32 -20.76
N GLU A 216 -9.91 10.30 -20.45
CA GLU A 216 -9.44 8.92 -20.24
C GLU A 216 -8.53 8.43 -21.37
N SER A 217 -8.88 8.75 -22.62
CA SER A 217 -8.09 8.39 -23.80
C SER A 217 -6.68 9.01 -23.87
N GLN A 218 -6.37 9.96 -23.01
CA GLN A 218 -5.06 10.59 -22.93
C GLN A 218 -4.11 9.88 -21.95
N TYR A 219 -4.59 8.85 -21.27
CA TYR A 219 -3.78 8.02 -20.39
C TYR A 219 -3.59 6.61 -20.95
N VAL A 220 -2.46 6.02 -20.67
CA VAL A 220 -2.20 4.60 -20.89
C VAL A 220 -1.64 3.99 -19.61
N GLU A 221 -2.26 2.93 -19.17
CA GLU A 221 -1.80 2.11 -18.05
C GLU A 221 -0.83 1.04 -18.55
N LEU A 222 0.40 1.03 -18.04
CA LEU A 222 1.41 0.03 -18.39
C LEU A 222 1.20 -1.27 -17.58
N PRO A 223 1.89 -2.37 -17.96
CA PRO A 223 1.80 -3.63 -17.20
C PRO A 223 2.14 -3.47 -15.71
N LEU A 224 1.62 -4.37 -14.88
CA LEU A 224 1.87 -4.36 -13.46
C LEU A 224 3.35 -4.64 -13.14
N PHE A 225 3.93 -3.87 -12.23
CA PHE A 225 5.22 -4.17 -11.60
C PHE A 225 5.15 -5.33 -10.61
N GLY A 226 4.00 -5.50 -9.98
CA GLY A 226 3.74 -6.49 -8.95
C GLY A 226 2.47 -6.21 -8.19
N ARG A 227 2.28 -6.93 -7.10
CA ARG A 227 1.10 -6.83 -6.24
C ARG A 227 1.53 -6.48 -4.82
N ALA A 228 0.91 -5.45 -4.25
CA ALA A 228 0.96 -5.19 -2.82
C ALA A 228 -0.13 -5.99 -2.12
N PRO A 229 0.12 -6.57 -0.95
CA PRO A 229 -0.93 -7.19 -0.16
C PRO A 229 -1.97 -6.14 0.25
N GLY A 230 -3.21 -6.55 0.42
CA GLY A 230 -4.20 -5.80 1.21
C GLY A 230 -3.65 -5.60 2.62
N HIS A 231 -4.15 -4.58 3.34
CA HIS A 231 -3.63 -4.30 4.68
C HIS A 231 -3.91 -5.48 5.61
N PRO A 232 -2.87 -6.17 6.08
CA PRO A 232 -3.06 -7.31 6.96
C PRO A 232 -3.31 -6.86 8.40
N VAL A 233 -4.07 -7.68 9.11
CA VAL A 233 -4.12 -7.69 10.56
C VAL A 233 -3.00 -8.59 11.04
N MET A 234 -1.99 -8.01 11.68
CA MET A 234 -0.83 -8.73 12.18
C MET A 234 -0.97 -9.07 13.66
N TYR A 235 -0.34 -10.15 14.08
CA TYR A 235 -0.22 -10.56 15.49
C TYR A 235 1.14 -11.19 15.77
N ASN A 236 1.47 -11.40 17.05
CA ASN A 236 2.70 -12.07 17.46
C ASN A 236 2.38 -13.48 17.99
N PRO A 237 2.76 -14.57 17.27
CA PRO A 237 2.54 -15.94 17.73
C PRO A 237 3.27 -16.29 19.05
N ALA A 238 4.31 -15.52 19.43
CA ALA A 238 5.01 -15.75 20.70
C ALA A 238 4.22 -15.23 21.92
N THR A 239 3.31 -14.27 21.74
CA THR A 239 2.54 -13.65 22.83
C THR A 239 1.06 -13.98 22.79
N MET A 240 0.53 -14.41 21.64
CA MET A 240 -0.87 -14.75 21.44
C MET A 240 -1.01 -16.22 21.05
N SER A 241 -1.78 -17.00 21.81
CA SER A 241 -2.00 -18.41 21.52
C SER A 241 -2.82 -18.62 20.23
N ASP A 242 -2.63 -19.76 19.57
CA ASP A 242 -3.38 -20.14 18.35
C ASP A 242 -4.90 -20.11 18.60
N GLU A 243 -5.35 -20.58 19.78
CA GLU A 243 -6.77 -20.55 20.14
C GLU A 243 -7.32 -19.13 20.20
N LYS A 244 -6.58 -18.19 20.82
CA LYS A 244 -6.95 -16.75 20.87
C LYS A 244 -6.95 -16.16 19.46
N ALA A 245 -5.93 -16.47 18.66
CA ALA A 245 -5.81 -16.00 17.29
C ALA A 245 -7.00 -16.45 16.43
N ASP A 246 -7.40 -17.72 16.53
CA ASP A 246 -8.54 -18.26 15.78
C ASP A 246 -9.87 -17.61 16.18
N ILE A 247 -10.09 -17.35 17.48
CA ILE A 247 -11.29 -16.65 17.97
C ILE A 247 -11.34 -15.22 17.43
N VAL A 248 -10.24 -14.47 17.52
CA VAL A 248 -10.17 -13.09 17.02
C VAL A 248 -10.33 -13.03 15.50
N ARG A 249 -9.64 -13.91 14.76
CA ARG A 249 -9.79 -14.04 13.31
C ARG A 249 -11.25 -14.24 12.93
N LYS A 250 -11.92 -15.17 13.59
CA LYS A 250 -13.33 -15.46 13.31
C LYS A 250 -14.22 -14.23 13.51
N VAL A 251 -14.04 -13.50 14.60
CA VAL A 251 -14.82 -12.28 14.86
C VAL A 251 -14.58 -11.22 13.79
N LEU A 252 -13.32 -11.03 13.36
CA LEU A 252 -12.99 -10.07 12.30
C LEU A 252 -13.60 -10.45 10.95
N VAL A 253 -13.52 -11.73 10.59
CA VAL A 253 -14.10 -12.23 9.32
C VAL A 253 -15.63 -12.18 9.35
N ASP A 254 -16.26 -12.41 10.50
CA ASP A 254 -17.71 -12.35 10.64
C ASP A 254 -18.28 -10.92 10.66
N MET A 255 -17.46 -9.87 10.65
CA MET A 255 -17.93 -8.47 10.66
C MET A 255 -18.83 -8.12 9.48
N GLU A 256 -18.51 -8.59 8.29
CA GLU A 256 -19.31 -8.37 7.08
C GLU A 256 -20.71 -9.00 7.09
N ASN A 257 -21.01 -9.86 8.08
CA ASN A 257 -22.26 -10.59 8.17
C ASN A 257 -23.32 -9.88 9.04
N ASN A 258 -23.08 -8.64 9.46
CA ASN A 258 -24.03 -7.85 10.23
C ASN A 258 -23.85 -6.35 10.00
N ASP A 259 -24.95 -5.61 10.07
CA ASP A 259 -25.02 -4.18 9.73
C ASP A 259 -24.01 -3.32 10.53
N GLU A 260 -23.84 -3.59 11.83
CA GLU A 260 -22.89 -2.84 12.66
C GLU A 260 -21.43 -3.12 12.28
N GLY A 261 -21.11 -4.36 11.94
CA GLY A 261 -19.79 -4.75 11.47
C GLY A 261 -19.48 -4.14 10.11
N GLU A 262 -20.44 -4.12 9.18
CA GLU A 262 -20.29 -3.44 7.88
C GLU A 262 -20.02 -1.95 8.05
N ASP A 263 -20.80 -1.25 8.89
CA ASP A 263 -20.60 0.17 9.18
C ASP A 263 -19.20 0.46 9.76
N ILE A 264 -18.67 -0.41 10.63
CA ILE A 264 -17.34 -0.28 11.20
C ILE A 264 -16.26 -0.53 10.15
N LEU A 265 -16.45 -1.51 9.27
CA LEU A 265 -15.54 -1.80 8.16
C LEU A 265 -15.45 -0.60 7.21
N ASP A 266 -16.56 0.04 6.89
CA ASP A 266 -16.61 1.18 5.98
C ASP A 266 -16.07 2.46 6.64
N ASP A 267 -16.60 2.83 7.82
CA ASP A 267 -16.38 4.13 8.44
C ASP A 267 -15.05 4.23 9.18
N ILE A 268 -14.59 3.13 9.80
CA ILE A 268 -13.45 3.14 10.72
C ILE A 268 -12.23 2.44 10.10
N ILE A 269 -12.42 1.23 9.58
CA ILE A 269 -11.32 0.43 9.04
C ILE A 269 -11.01 0.85 7.58
N ASN A 270 -12.00 1.42 6.88
CA ASN A 270 -11.95 1.77 5.46
C ASN A 270 -11.66 0.53 4.58
N SER A 271 -12.34 -0.57 4.89
CA SER A 271 -12.25 -1.86 4.21
C SER A 271 -13.63 -2.35 3.74
N PRO A 272 -14.24 -1.69 2.74
CA PRO A 272 -15.61 -2.00 2.28
C PRO A 272 -15.75 -3.39 1.64
N GLY A 273 -14.67 -4.09 1.39
CA GLY A 273 -14.67 -5.48 0.93
C GLY A 273 -14.68 -6.50 2.07
N GLY A 274 -14.60 -6.05 3.33
CA GLY A 274 -14.55 -6.90 4.50
C GLY A 274 -13.13 -7.38 4.86
N ILE A 275 -13.07 -8.31 5.80
CA ILE A 275 -11.84 -8.95 6.27
C ILE A 275 -11.96 -10.46 6.03
N VAL A 276 -10.91 -11.07 5.51
CA VAL A 276 -10.89 -12.52 5.21
C VAL A 276 -9.69 -13.21 5.80
N ASP A 277 -9.82 -14.53 6.01
CA ASP A 277 -8.70 -15.43 6.28
C ASP A 277 -7.88 -15.60 5.00
N VAL A 278 -6.59 -15.35 5.06
CA VAL A 278 -5.66 -15.42 3.92
C VAL A 278 -4.75 -16.66 3.97
N GLY A 279 -5.02 -17.57 4.89
CA GLY A 279 -4.21 -18.78 5.09
C GLY A 279 -2.93 -18.47 5.86
N THR A 280 -1.77 -18.60 5.22
CA THR A 280 -0.48 -18.35 5.88
C THR A 280 0.08 -16.96 5.58
N THR A 281 0.98 -16.50 6.44
CA THR A 281 1.74 -15.25 6.20
C THR A 281 2.51 -15.29 4.88
N GLU A 282 3.09 -16.45 4.53
CA GLU A 282 3.79 -16.65 3.26
C GLU A 282 2.83 -16.53 2.05
N ASP A 283 1.63 -17.06 2.15
CA ASP A 283 0.63 -16.96 1.06
C ASP A 283 0.25 -15.51 0.80
N HIS A 284 0.14 -14.70 1.84
CA HIS A 284 -0.26 -13.29 1.72
C HIS A 284 0.89 -12.34 1.39
N LEU A 285 2.04 -12.47 2.06
CA LEU A 285 3.16 -11.53 1.94
C LEU A 285 4.30 -12.02 1.03
N GLY A 286 4.35 -13.31 0.68
CA GLY A 286 5.50 -13.90 -0.01
C GLY A 286 5.74 -13.35 -1.42
N THR A 287 4.69 -13.08 -2.19
CA THR A 287 4.82 -12.48 -3.53
C THR A 287 5.32 -11.04 -3.47
N TYR A 288 4.90 -10.27 -2.47
CA TYR A 288 5.38 -8.92 -2.21
C TYR A 288 6.87 -8.93 -1.85
N SER A 289 7.30 -9.89 -1.03
CA SER A 289 8.70 -10.10 -0.67
C SER A 289 9.62 -10.22 -1.89
N ALA A 290 9.20 -10.94 -2.93
CA ALA A 290 10.00 -11.12 -4.13
C ALA A 290 10.33 -9.80 -4.84
N ALA A 291 9.45 -8.81 -4.77
CA ALA A 291 9.65 -7.49 -5.37
C ALA A 291 10.48 -6.58 -4.46
N ILE A 292 10.09 -6.40 -3.20
CA ILE A 292 10.67 -5.37 -2.35
C ILE A 292 12.06 -5.73 -1.81
N ARG A 293 12.45 -7.01 -1.77
CA ARG A 293 13.81 -7.41 -1.36
C ARG A 293 14.93 -6.79 -2.20
N ASN A 294 14.63 -6.28 -3.41
CA ASN A 294 15.60 -5.59 -4.25
C ASN A 294 15.81 -4.12 -3.85
N ILE A 295 15.02 -3.61 -2.93
CA ILE A 295 15.13 -2.25 -2.42
C ILE A 295 16.34 -2.16 -1.50
N PRO A 296 17.27 -1.20 -1.71
CA PRO A 296 18.44 -1.04 -0.85
C PRO A 296 18.00 -0.81 0.60
N GLY A 297 18.64 -1.49 1.52
CA GLY A 297 18.45 -1.32 2.97
C GLY A 297 17.06 -1.66 3.52
N ILE A 298 16.14 -2.20 2.73
CA ILE A 298 14.76 -2.48 3.18
C ILE A 298 14.71 -3.46 4.36
N GLN A 299 15.66 -4.38 4.44
CA GLN A 299 15.73 -5.36 5.53
C GLN A 299 16.25 -4.78 6.85
N ALA A 300 16.78 -3.56 6.83
CA ALA A 300 17.29 -2.87 8.00
C ALA A 300 16.43 -1.65 8.38
N TYR A 301 15.33 -1.45 7.68
CA TYR A 301 14.41 -0.32 7.83
C TYR A 301 13.49 -0.44 9.05
#